data_2d2302f76a35f87b872d1906f3391f9f
#
_entry.id   2d2302f76a35f87b872d1906f3391f9f
#
_cell.length_a   1.000
_cell.length_b   1.000
_cell.length_c   1.000
_cell.angle_alpha   90.00
_cell.angle_beta   90.00
_cell.angle_gamma   90.00
#
_symmetry.space_group_name_H-M   'P 1'
#
loop_
_entity.id
_entity.type
_entity.pdbx_description
1 polymer ?
#
loop_
_entity_poly.entity_id
_entity_poly.type
_entity_poly.pdbx_seq_one_letter_code
_entity_poly.pdbx_strand_id
1 'polypeptide(L)'
;EAGGVRFAGPDEAFATLHRHLAALSRRRPVVVVIDDVQWGRRALAFARYALDRGRGRLLFVLVAQDEALAERLGVAADLARLQARADVDHIVLGPLPAAERPRLTRALLALDPILATRLEAHTEGNPLFAVQIVEHWVQGAMLERGPCGYRLRAGARVTLPDDVLDLWNRHLQRVLDRRPAGDGVALELAAALGGAVDPVAWGGVCAAAGLTPSPTLVDALLDAALAAPEPERRPRCWRFVHGMLRDALLDRARRAGRLPGPHTGCAALLAS
;
A
#
# COMPACT_ATOMS: atom_id res chain seq x y z
N GLU A 1 8.90 -1.62 -29.29
CA GLU A 1 8.69 -0.18 -29.04
C GLU A 1 7.23 0.06 -28.71
N ALA A 2 6.89 0.09 -27.42
CA ALA A 2 5.59 0.58 -26.99
C ALA A 2 5.68 2.12 -26.96
N GLY A 3 5.26 2.78 -28.04
CA GLY A 3 5.16 4.22 -28.11
C GLY A 3 4.23 4.73 -27.01
N GLY A 4 4.80 5.32 -25.96
CA GLY A 4 4.03 5.98 -24.91
C GLY A 4 3.21 7.11 -25.53
N VAL A 5 1.90 7.14 -25.29
CA VAL A 5 1.03 8.23 -25.71
C VAL A 5 1.45 9.48 -24.93
N ARG A 6 1.97 10.48 -25.64
CA ARG A 6 2.27 11.80 -25.06
C ARG A 6 1.05 12.69 -25.19
N PHE A 7 0.64 13.29 -24.09
CA PHE A 7 -0.46 14.25 -24.04
C PHE A 7 0.10 15.67 -23.91
N ALA A 8 -0.53 16.64 -24.55
CA ALA A 8 -0.15 18.05 -24.44
C ALA A 8 -0.45 18.64 -23.05
N GLY A 9 -1.35 17.99 -22.30
CA GLY A 9 -1.70 18.42 -20.96
C GLY A 9 -2.65 17.46 -20.23
N PRO A 10 -2.94 17.73 -18.94
CA PRO A 10 -3.83 16.90 -18.14
C PRO A 10 -5.24 16.78 -18.72
N ASP A 11 -5.79 17.86 -19.30
CA ASP A 11 -7.14 17.89 -19.84
C ASP A 11 -7.29 16.98 -21.08
N GLU A 12 -6.28 16.92 -21.91
CA GLU A 12 -6.26 16.01 -23.08
C GLU A 12 -6.20 14.55 -22.61
N ALA A 13 -5.37 14.26 -21.61
CA ALA A 13 -5.28 12.94 -21.03
C ALA A 13 -6.62 12.50 -20.42
N PHE A 14 -7.28 13.39 -19.66
CA PHE A 14 -8.59 13.13 -19.06
C PHE A 14 -9.67 12.92 -20.11
N ALA A 15 -9.70 13.76 -21.15
CA ALA A 15 -10.66 13.62 -22.24
C ALA A 15 -10.50 12.30 -22.99
N THR A 16 -9.26 11.90 -23.23
CA THR A 16 -8.95 10.65 -23.94
C THR A 16 -9.32 9.43 -23.11
N LEU A 17 -8.93 9.40 -21.82
CA LEU A 17 -9.27 8.32 -20.91
C LEU A 17 -10.79 8.20 -20.72
N HIS A 18 -11.48 9.33 -20.50
CA HIS A 18 -12.93 9.34 -20.36
C HIS A 18 -13.64 8.83 -21.61
N ARG A 19 -13.23 9.24 -22.81
CA ARG A 19 -13.79 8.73 -24.09
C ARG A 19 -13.63 7.22 -24.19
N HIS A 20 -12.46 6.70 -23.80
CA HIS A 20 -12.20 5.27 -23.84
C HIS A 20 -13.10 4.51 -22.85
N LEU A 21 -13.19 4.95 -21.61
CA LEU A 21 -14.08 4.34 -20.60
C LEU A 21 -15.56 4.44 -21.01
N ALA A 22 -15.98 5.57 -21.55
CA ALA A 22 -17.34 5.74 -22.07
C ALA A 22 -17.65 4.80 -23.25
N ALA A 23 -16.68 4.58 -24.14
CA ALA A 23 -16.83 3.61 -25.23
C ALA A 23 -16.97 2.16 -24.72
N LEU A 24 -16.15 1.76 -23.75
CA LEU A 24 -16.25 0.46 -23.09
C LEU A 24 -17.59 0.29 -22.38
N SER A 25 -18.08 1.35 -21.72
CA SER A 25 -19.33 1.32 -20.95
C SER A 25 -20.61 1.19 -21.80
N ARG A 26 -20.51 1.37 -23.11
CA ARG A 26 -21.62 1.10 -24.03
C ARG A 26 -21.99 -0.39 -24.09
N ARG A 27 -21.00 -1.26 -23.93
CA ARG A 27 -21.18 -2.72 -24.00
C ARG A 27 -21.57 -3.30 -22.65
N ARG A 28 -20.94 -2.85 -21.56
CA ARG A 28 -21.15 -3.33 -20.19
C ARG A 28 -20.79 -2.22 -19.20
N PRO A 29 -21.38 -2.20 -17.98
CA PRO A 29 -20.94 -1.29 -16.93
C PRO A 29 -19.43 -1.44 -16.66
N VAL A 30 -18.76 -0.32 -16.41
CA VAL A 30 -17.32 -0.28 -16.13
C VAL A 30 -17.15 0.22 -14.69
N VAL A 31 -16.42 -0.53 -13.89
CA VAL A 31 -16.02 -0.14 -12.54
C VAL A 31 -14.57 0.31 -12.58
N VAL A 32 -14.31 1.51 -12.08
CA VAL A 32 -12.97 2.08 -11.94
C VAL A 32 -12.64 2.14 -10.46
N VAL A 33 -11.72 1.31 -10.01
CA VAL A 33 -11.25 1.30 -8.62
C VAL A 33 -9.96 2.09 -8.54
N ILE A 34 -9.90 3.06 -7.65
CA ILE A 34 -8.71 3.86 -7.36
C ILE A 34 -8.43 3.73 -5.87
N ASP A 35 -7.41 2.95 -5.56
CA ASP A 35 -6.95 2.73 -4.19
C ASP A 35 -5.97 3.83 -3.79
N ASP A 36 -5.91 4.11 -2.48
CA ASP A 36 -4.99 5.08 -1.89
C ASP A 36 -5.05 6.47 -2.55
N VAL A 37 -6.25 7.00 -2.80
CA VAL A 37 -6.44 8.28 -3.51
C VAL A 37 -5.80 9.48 -2.80
N GLN A 38 -5.48 9.37 -1.52
CA GLN A 38 -4.73 10.39 -0.78
C GLN A 38 -3.35 10.68 -1.40
N TRP A 39 -2.79 9.77 -2.19
CA TRP A 39 -1.53 9.95 -2.91
C TRP A 39 -1.73 10.41 -4.36
N GLY A 40 -2.96 10.32 -4.87
CA GLY A 40 -3.30 10.49 -6.28
C GLY A 40 -4.17 11.70 -6.59
N ARG A 41 -3.70 12.94 -6.35
CA ARG A 41 -4.49 14.16 -6.64
C ARG A 41 -5.02 14.22 -8.08
N ARG A 42 -4.24 13.73 -9.05
CA ARG A 42 -4.67 13.63 -10.46
C ARG A 42 -5.79 12.61 -10.65
N ALA A 43 -5.80 11.52 -9.89
CA ALA A 43 -6.84 10.51 -9.96
C ALA A 43 -8.18 11.05 -9.44
N LEU A 44 -8.18 11.82 -8.34
CA LEU A 44 -9.36 12.54 -7.84
C LEU A 44 -9.87 13.56 -8.86
N ALA A 45 -8.96 14.33 -9.46
CA ALA A 45 -9.32 15.30 -10.51
C ALA A 45 -9.94 14.61 -11.72
N PHE A 46 -9.43 13.43 -12.11
CA PHE A 46 -10.01 12.63 -13.19
C PHE A 46 -11.39 12.07 -12.81
N ALA A 47 -11.56 11.53 -11.62
CA ALA A 47 -12.86 11.04 -11.16
C ALA A 47 -13.92 12.15 -11.22
N ARG A 48 -13.60 13.34 -10.67
CA ARG A 48 -14.47 14.52 -10.77
C ARG A 48 -14.77 14.89 -12.22
N TYR A 49 -13.75 14.98 -13.07
CA TYR A 49 -13.89 15.27 -14.49
C TYR A 49 -14.86 14.32 -15.20
N ALA A 50 -14.75 13.02 -14.89
CA ALA A 50 -15.60 12.00 -15.48
C ALA A 50 -17.05 12.08 -14.97
N LEU A 51 -17.26 12.30 -13.67
CA LEU A 51 -18.58 12.47 -13.06
C LEU A 51 -19.29 13.73 -13.63
N ASP A 52 -18.58 14.84 -13.78
CA ASP A 52 -19.15 16.09 -14.30
C ASP A 52 -19.64 15.94 -15.76
N ARG A 53 -19.11 14.99 -16.51
CA ARG A 53 -19.53 14.73 -17.88
C ARG A 53 -20.66 13.72 -18.02
N GLY A 54 -20.93 12.92 -17.01
CA GLY A 54 -22.10 12.05 -16.89
C GLY A 54 -22.34 11.07 -18.05
N ARG A 55 -21.35 10.81 -18.87
CA ARG A 55 -21.50 9.94 -20.06
C ARG A 55 -21.05 8.52 -19.75
N GLY A 56 -21.95 7.56 -19.93
CA GLY A 56 -21.65 6.13 -19.81
C GLY A 56 -22.07 5.51 -18.45
N ARG A 57 -22.04 4.19 -18.40
CA ARG A 57 -22.32 3.40 -17.19
C ARG A 57 -21.02 3.16 -16.44
N LEU A 58 -20.52 4.21 -15.75
CA LEU A 58 -19.27 4.20 -15.03
C LEU A 58 -19.56 4.27 -13.53
N LEU A 59 -18.93 3.39 -12.76
CA LEU A 59 -18.87 3.44 -11.30
C LEU A 59 -17.43 3.68 -10.87
N PHE A 60 -17.20 4.71 -10.08
CA PHE A 60 -15.91 4.96 -9.44
C PHE A 60 -15.96 4.49 -7.99
N VAL A 61 -14.99 3.68 -7.59
CA VAL A 61 -14.74 3.29 -6.20
C VAL A 61 -13.41 3.91 -5.81
N LEU A 62 -13.46 4.88 -4.90
CA LEU A 62 -12.29 5.59 -4.40
C LEU A 62 -12.04 5.15 -2.96
N VAL A 63 -10.85 4.64 -2.68
CA VAL A 63 -10.45 4.23 -1.33
C VAL A 63 -9.44 5.22 -0.78
N ALA A 64 -9.65 5.67 0.45
CA ALA A 64 -8.77 6.60 1.14
C ALA A 64 -8.55 6.18 2.59
N GLN A 65 -7.42 6.56 3.15
CA GLN A 65 -7.10 6.41 4.57
C GLN A 65 -7.27 7.76 5.26
N ASP A 66 -8.12 7.84 6.28
CA ASP A 66 -8.45 9.08 6.97
C ASP A 66 -7.24 9.70 7.66
N GLU A 67 -6.37 8.88 8.26
CA GLU A 67 -5.14 9.33 8.91
C GLU A 67 -4.20 10.04 7.92
N ALA A 68 -4.05 9.47 6.74
CA ALA A 68 -3.21 10.04 5.68
C ALA A 68 -3.83 11.29 5.04
N LEU A 69 -5.15 11.42 5.07
CA LEU A 69 -5.86 12.62 4.61
C LEU A 69 -5.67 13.81 5.55
N ALA A 70 -5.56 13.57 6.87
CA ALA A 70 -5.35 14.63 7.85
C ALA A 70 -4.08 15.46 7.57
N GLU A 71 -3.04 14.82 7.04
CA GLU A 71 -1.79 15.47 6.65
C GLU A 71 -1.83 16.13 5.26
N ARG A 72 -2.95 15.98 4.51
CA ARG A 72 -3.07 16.35 3.08
C ARG A 72 -4.29 17.23 2.81
N LEU A 73 -4.33 18.40 3.44
CA LEU A 73 -5.48 19.30 3.41
C LEU A 73 -6.03 19.58 2.00
N GLY A 74 -5.18 19.69 0.99
CA GLY A 74 -5.63 19.91 -0.40
C GLY A 74 -6.36 18.71 -1.00
N VAL A 75 -5.92 17.49 -0.69
CA VAL A 75 -6.57 16.25 -1.16
C VAL A 75 -7.86 16.01 -0.37
N ALA A 76 -7.83 16.24 0.95
CA ALA A 76 -9.00 16.14 1.81
C ALA A 76 -10.12 17.10 1.34
N ALA A 77 -9.78 18.34 0.98
CA ALA A 77 -10.73 19.29 0.43
C ALA A 77 -11.30 18.87 -0.93
N ASP A 78 -10.47 18.30 -1.81
CA ASP A 78 -10.93 17.78 -3.12
C ASP A 78 -11.86 16.57 -2.92
N LEU A 79 -11.56 15.68 -1.97
CA LEU A 79 -12.40 14.53 -1.62
C LEU A 79 -13.72 14.97 -1.00
N ALA A 80 -13.70 15.93 -0.06
CA ALA A 80 -14.91 16.48 0.56
C ALA A 80 -15.87 17.10 -0.47
N ARG A 81 -15.33 17.74 -1.52
CA ARG A 81 -16.16 18.25 -2.63
C ARG A 81 -16.83 17.13 -3.44
N LEU A 82 -16.15 15.98 -3.60
CA LEU A 82 -16.76 14.81 -4.23
C LEU A 82 -17.85 14.20 -3.34
N GLN A 83 -17.60 14.07 -2.05
CA GLN A 83 -18.55 13.53 -1.07
C GLN A 83 -19.83 14.38 -0.95
N ALA A 84 -19.73 15.70 -1.19
CA ALA A 84 -20.88 16.59 -1.18
C ALA A 84 -21.82 16.45 -2.40
N ARG A 85 -21.49 15.63 -3.37
CA ARG A 85 -22.32 15.40 -4.57
C ARG A 85 -23.45 14.43 -4.27
N ALA A 86 -24.60 14.64 -4.89
CA ALA A 86 -25.78 13.77 -4.74
C ALA A 86 -25.63 12.39 -5.42
N ASP A 87 -24.65 12.24 -6.31
CA ASP A 87 -24.33 11.00 -7.03
C ASP A 87 -23.13 10.25 -6.42
N VAL A 88 -22.74 10.59 -5.19
CA VAL A 88 -21.63 9.96 -4.47
C VAL A 88 -22.10 9.48 -3.09
N ASP A 89 -21.91 8.20 -2.84
CA ASP A 89 -22.09 7.60 -1.54
C ASP A 89 -20.76 7.56 -0.77
N HIS A 90 -20.80 7.89 0.51
CA HIS A 90 -19.65 7.83 1.39
C HIS A 90 -19.81 6.68 2.38
N ILE A 91 -18.87 5.72 2.33
CA ILE A 91 -18.84 4.55 3.21
C ILE A 91 -17.61 4.66 4.11
N VAL A 92 -17.82 4.71 5.42
CA VAL A 92 -16.74 4.68 6.41
C VAL A 92 -16.59 3.26 6.93
N LEU A 93 -15.38 2.68 6.75
CA LEU A 93 -15.04 1.37 7.27
C LEU A 93 -14.33 1.53 8.62
N GLY A 94 -15.01 1.20 9.68
CA GLY A 94 -14.45 1.14 11.03
C GLY A 94 -13.80 -0.20 11.36
N PRO A 95 -13.27 -0.35 12.59
CA PRO A 95 -12.76 -1.61 13.08
C PRO A 95 -13.83 -2.70 13.05
N LEU A 96 -13.41 -3.95 12.92
CA LEU A 96 -14.31 -5.10 12.97
C LEU A 96 -15.08 -5.13 14.32
N PRO A 97 -16.42 -5.24 14.29
CA PRO A 97 -17.23 -5.32 15.50
C PRO A 97 -16.74 -6.42 16.45
N ALA A 98 -16.82 -6.20 17.76
CA ALA A 98 -16.33 -7.14 18.77
C ALA A 98 -16.91 -8.56 18.60
N ALA A 99 -18.17 -8.69 18.18
CA ALA A 99 -18.80 -9.98 17.91
C ALA A 99 -18.19 -10.77 16.75
N GLU A 100 -17.55 -10.09 15.79
CA GLU A 100 -16.95 -10.72 14.60
C GLU A 100 -15.44 -11.05 14.79
N ARG A 101 -14.77 -10.43 15.76
CA ARG A 101 -13.34 -10.63 16.03
C ARG A 101 -12.97 -12.10 16.32
N PRO A 102 -13.73 -12.86 17.14
CA PRO A 102 -13.43 -14.27 17.36
C PRO A 102 -13.56 -15.14 16.10
N ARG A 103 -14.40 -14.73 15.16
CA ARG A 103 -14.54 -15.41 13.88
C ARG A 103 -13.29 -15.22 13.01
N LEU A 104 -12.76 -14.00 12.95
CA LEU A 104 -11.50 -13.70 12.27
C LEU A 104 -10.36 -14.50 12.88
N THR A 105 -10.17 -14.42 14.19
CA THR A 105 -9.07 -15.10 14.91
C THR A 105 -9.07 -16.61 14.66
N ARG A 106 -10.25 -17.24 14.73
CA ARG A 106 -10.41 -18.68 14.43
C ARG A 106 -10.13 -19.04 12.96
N ALA A 107 -10.43 -18.11 12.02
CA ALA A 107 -10.18 -18.33 10.60
C ALA A 107 -8.69 -18.21 10.26
N LEU A 108 -7.92 -17.41 11.01
CA LEU A 108 -6.49 -17.22 10.78
C LEU A 108 -5.68 -18.43 11.24
N LEU A 109 -5.85 -18.83 12.49
CA LEU A 109 -5.17 -19.97 13.09
C LEU A 109 -5.94 -20.44 14.32
N ALA A 110 -5.93 -21.74 14.58
CA ALA A 110 -6.53 -22.30 15.81
C ALA A 110 -5.65 -21.95 17.04
N LEU A 111 -5.72 -20.71 17.50
CA LEU A 111 -5.04 -20.22 18.69
C LEU A 111 -5.73 -20.73 19.96
N ASP A 112 -4.97 -20.90 21.04
CA ASP A 112 -5.59 -21.15 22.34
C ASP A 112 -6.43 -19.92 22.78
N PRO A 113 -7.43 -20.10 23.64
CA PRO A 113 -8.34 -19.02 24.02
C PRO A 113 -7.66 -17.80 24.64
N ILE A 114 -6.58 -17.99 25.39
CA ILE A 114 -5.85 -16.90 26.07
C ILE A 114 -5.12 -16.07 25.01
N LEU A 115 -4.43 -16.73 24.07
CA LEU A 115 -3.70 -16.04 23.01
C LEU A 115 -4.66 -15.34 22.03
N ALA A 116 -5.79 -15.98 21.70
CA ALA A 116 -6.84 -15.41 20.89
C ALA A 116 -7.39 -14.10 21.50
N THR A 117 -7.78 -14.13 22.78
CA THR A 117 -8.28 -12.95 23.50
C THR A 117 -7.23 -11.82 23.53
N ARG A 118 -5.96 -12.16 23.75
CA ARG A 118 -4.88 -11.16 23.73
C ARG A 118 -4.69 -10.52 22.36
N LEU A 119 -4.76 -11.33 21.27
CA LEU A 119 -4.69 -10.83 19.90
C LEU A 119 -5.85 -9.89 19.61
N GLU A 120 -7.10 -10.28 19.94
CA GLU A 120 -8.30 -9.49 19.72
C GLU A 120 -8.26 -8.14 20.48
N ALA A 121 -7.82 -8.15 21.72
CA ALA A 121 -7.68 -6.94 22.54
C ALA A 121 -6.60 -6.00 21.96
N HIS A 122 -5.48 -6.55 21.49
CA HIS A 122 -4.37 -5.74 20.98
C HIS A 122 -4.64 -5.16 19.59
N THR A 123 -5.34 -5.89 18.74
CA THR A 123 -5.64 -5.44 17.35
C THR A 123 -6.86 -4.55 17.27
N GLU A 124 -7.65 -4.45 18.34
CA GLU A 124 -8.85 -3.60 18.47
C GLU A 124 -9.87 -3.77 17.32
N GLY A 125 -9.78 -4.89 16.61
CA GLY A 125 -10.63 -5.19 15.47
C GLY A 125 -10.07 -4.74 14.12
N ASN A 126 -8.78 -4.38 14.04
CA ASN A 126 -8.09 -4.21 12.76
C ASN A 126 -7.74 -5.59 12.17
N PRO A 127 -8.42 -6.03 11.07
CA PRO A 127 -8.18 -7.37 10.52
C PRO A 127 -6.77 -7.56 9.97
N LEU A 128 -6.24 -6.52 9.31
CA LEU A 128 -4.89 -6.56 8.76
C LEU A 128 -3.86 -6.75 9.86
N PHE A 129 -4.01 -6.03 10.97
CA PHE A 129 -3.10 -6.13 12.11
C PHE A 129 -3.14 -7.53 12.74
N ALA A 130 -4.33 -8.12 12.87
CA ALA A 130 -4.48 -9.48 13.36
C ALA A 130 -3.77 -10.51 12.46
N VAL A 131 -3.97 -10.41 11.14
CA VAL A 131 -3.29 -11.27 10.15
C VAL A 131 -1.77 -11.15 10.30
N GLN A 132 -1.25 -9.93 10.32
CA GLN A 132 0.18 -9.67 10.37
C GLN A 132 0.86 -10.16 11.66
N ILE A 133 0.18 -10.02 12.79
CA ILE A 133 0.71 -10.55 14.07
C ILE A 133 0.79 -12.08 14.01
N VAL A 134 -0.25 -12.74 13.52
CA VAL A 134 -0.26 -14.21 13.41
C VAL A 134 0.81 -14.70 12.44
N GLU A 135 0.94 -14.06 11.27
CA GLU A 135 2.02 -14.37 10.32
C GLU A 135 3.41 -14.19 10.94
N HIS A 136 3.61 -13.10 11.69
CA HIS A 136 4.85 -12.86 12.40
C HIS A 136 5.17 -13.99 13.39
N TRP A 137 4.20 -14.47 14.15
CA TRP A 137 4.39 -15.58 15.08
C TRP A 137 4.73 -16.89 14.37
N VAL A 138 4.07 -17.15 13.23
CA VAL A 138 4.32 -18.34 12.41
C VAL A 138 5.72 -18.31 11.81
N GLN A 139 6.08 -17.21 11.13
CA GLN A 139 7.39 -17.04 10.49
C GLN A 139 8.55 -17.06 11.50
N GLY A 140 8.31 -16.49 12.69
CA GLY A 140 9.26 -16.50 13.78
C GLY A 140 9.38 -17.84 14.53
N ALA A 141 8.62 -18.87 14.10
CA ALA A 141 8.50 -20.17 14.80
C ALA A 141 8.22 -20.00 16.30
N MET A 142 7.45 -18.96 16.66
CA MET A 142 7.15 -18.60 18.06
C MET A 142 6.00 -19.42 18.64
N LEU A 143 5.27 -20.16 17.80
CA LEU A 143 4.13 -20.96 18.21
C LEU A 143 4.49 -22.42 18.44
N GLU A 144 3.84 -23.05 19.41
CA GLU A 144 3.85 -24.49 19.65
C GLU A 144 2.41 -25.00 19.77
N ARG A 145 2.21 -26.27 19.48
CA ARG A 145 0.89 -26.89 19.59
C ARG A 145 0.57 -27.23 21.04
N GLY A 146 -0.49 -26.64 21.59
CA GLY A 146 -1.04 -26.94 22.91
C GLY A 146 -2.29 -27.80 22.83
N PRO A 147 -2.88 -28.18 23.98
CA PRO A 147 -4.09 -29.00 24.01
C PRO A 147 -5.34 -28.32 23.45
N CYS A 148 -5.43 -26.99 23.54
CA CYS A 148 -6.57 -26.19 23.09
C CYS A 148 -6.28 -25.34 21.85
N GLY A 149 -5.17 -25.58 21.15
CA GLY A 149 -4.75 -24.79 20.00
C GLY A 149 -3.28 -24.35 20.09
N TYR A 150 -2.87 -23.48 19.14
CA TYR A 150 -1.52 -22.95 19.14
C TYR A 150 -1.33 -21.92 20.24
N ARG A 151 -0.26 -22.03 20.99
CA ARG A 151 0.17 -21.10 22.02
C ARG A 151 1.60 -20.64 21.78
N LEU A 152 2.00 -19.59 22.45
CA LEU A 152 3.38 -19.13 22.40
C LEU A 152 4.31 -20.10 23.14
N ARG A 153 5.45 -20.37 22.55
CA ARG A 153 6.51 -21.18 23.18
C ARG A 153 6.98 -20.53 24.50
N ALA A 154 7.33 -21.37 25.47
CA ALA A 154 7.91 -20.90 26.69
C ALA A 154 9.20 -20.10 26.42
N GLY A 155 9.30 -18.89 26.97
CA GLY A 155 10.42 -17.98 26.71
C GLY A 155 10.36 -17.14 25.46
N ALA A 156 9.37 -17.33 24.58
CA ALA A 156 9.12 -16.40 23.47
C ALA A 156 8.77 -15.01 24.04
N ARG A 157 9.68 -14.06 23.91
CA ARG A 157 9.40 -12.65 24.22
C ARG A 157 8.54 -12.08 23.11
N VAL A 158 7.24 -12.14 23.29
CA VAL A 158 6.31 -11.47 22.38
C VAL A 158 6.15 -10.04 22.83
N THR A 159 6.99 -9.17 22.31
CA THR A 159 6.62 -7.76 22.19
C THR A 159 5.60 -7.66 21.06
N LEU A 160 4.32 -7.55 21.42
CA LEU A 160 3.32 -7.16 20.42
C LEU A 160 3.73 -5.78 19.92
N PRO A 161 3.83 -5.56 18.61
CA PRO A 161 4.07 -4.22 18.06
C PRO A 161 2.92 -3.31 18.43
N ASP A 162 3.20 -2.07 18.77
CA ASP A 162 2.15 -1.12 19.17
C ASP A 162 1.22 -0.77 18.00
N ASP A 163 1.71 -0.90 16.77
CA ASP A 163 0.92 -0.72 15.56
C ASP A 163 1.43 -1.60 14.40
N VAL A 164 0.67 -1.58 13.30
CA VAL A 164 1.01 -2.31 12.06
C VAL A 164 2.30 -1.77 11.43
N LEU A 165 2.56 -0.48 11.57
CA LEU A 165 3.75 0.17 11.02
C LEU A 165 5.03 -0.34 11.68
N ASP A 166 5.00 -0.49 13.01
CA ASP A 166 6.10 -1.08 13.79
C ASP A 166 6.38 -2.53 13.37
N LEU A 167 5.33 -3.28 13.09
CA LEU A 167 5.47 -4.66 12.60
C LEU A 167 6.19 -4.70 11.26
N TRP A 168 5.78 -3.84 10.31
CA TRP A 168 6.41 -3.74 9.00
C TRP A 168 7.86 -3.26 9.09
N ASN A 169 8.14 -2.29 9.95
CA ASN A 169 9.49 -1.81 10.20
C ASN A 169 10.38 -2.94 10.73
N ARG A 170 9.88 -3.77 11.66
CA ARG A 170 10.64 -4.93 12.18
C ARG A 170 10.84 -6.02 11.13
N HIS A 171 9.85 -6.27 10.24
CA HIS A 171 9.99 -7.21 9.13
C HIS A 171 11.04 -6.73 8.13
N LEU A 172 10.93 -5.48 7.72
CA LEU A 172 11.89 -4.84 6.81
C LEU A 172 13.31 -4.85 7.41
N GLN A 173 13.44 -4.50 8.69
CA GLN A 173 14.73 -4.45 9.36
C GLN A 173 15.41 -5.83 9.37
N ARG A 174 14.68 -6.92 9.61
CA ARG A 174 15.23 -8.28 9.55
C ARG A 174 15.79 -8.64 8.17
N VAL A 175 15.17 -8.17 7.10
CA VAL A 175 15.69 -8.36 5.74
C VAL A 175 16.94 -7.51 5.51
N LEU A 176 16.97 -6.29 6.08
CA LEU A 176 18.06 -5.33 5.89
C LEU A 176 19.28 -5.57 6.80
N ASP A 177 19.13 -6.17 7.99
CA ASP A 177 20.20 -6.37 9.00
C ASP A 177 21.41 -7.14 8.45
N ARG A 178 21.22 -7.94 7.42
CA ARG A 178 22.26 -8.75 6.78
C ARG A 178 22.71 -8.21 5.42
N ARG A 179 22.37 -6.95 5.11
CA ARG A 179 22.58 -6.34 3.81
C ARG A 179 23.34 -5.01 3.90
N PRO A 180 23.96 -4.57 2.80
CA PRO A 180 24.57 -3.25 2.75
C PRO A 180 23.57 -2.14 3.12
N ALA A 181 24.03 -1.13 3.83
CA ALA A 181 23.20 0.00 4.26
C ALA A 181 22.50 0.71 3.08
N GLY A 182 23.10 0.68 1.89
CA GLY A 182 22.53 1.22 0.66
C GLY A 182 21.23 0.55 0.22
N ASP A 183 21.02 -0.73 0.55
CA ASP A 183 19.80 -1.47 0.19
C ASP A 183 18.55 -0.84 0.83
N GLY A 184 18.66 -0.37 2.08
CA GLY A 184 17.56 0.33 2.74
C GLY A 184 17.17 1.63 2.05
N VAL A 185 18.15 2.41 1.59
CA VAL A 185 17.91 3.64 0.84
C VAL A 185 17.35 3.33 -0.55
N ALA A 186 17.84 2.28 -1.20
CA ALA A 186 17.32 1.84 -2.49
C ALA A 186 15.82 1.45 -2.41
N LEU A 187 15.38 0.83 -1.31
CA LEU A 187 13.97 0.53 -1.08
C LEU A 187 13.13 1.79 -0.81
N GLU A 188 13.68 2.80 -0.14
CA GLU A 188 13.02 4.09 0.04
C GLU A 188 12.79 4.77 -1.32
N LEU A 189 13.77 4.70 -2.24
CA LEU A 189 13.63 5.19 -3.61
C LEU A 189 12.58 4.38 -4.40
N ALA A 190 12.54 3.06 -4.23
CA ALA A 190 11.50 2.22 -4.83
C ALA A 190 10.11 2.63 -4.33
N ALA A 191 9.96 2.86 -3.02
CA ALA A 191 8.70 3.32 -2.43
C ALA A 191 8.25 4.69 -3.00
N ALA A 192 9.20 5.58 -3.30
CA ALA A 192 8.92 6.88 -3.90
C ALA A 192 8.44 6.79 -5.36
N LEU A 193 8.87 5.77 -6.10
CA LEU A 193 8.43 5.52 -7.48
C LEU A 193 6.97 5.06 -7.57
N GLY A 194 6.42 4.46 -6.53
CA GLY A 194 5.02 4.07 -6.51
C GLY A 194 4.75 2.66 -5.96
N GLY A 195 3.51 2.18 -6.13
CA GLY A 195 3.12 0.85 -5.68
C GLY A 195 3.74 -0.28 -6.51
N ALA A 196 3.85 -0.10 -7.83
CA ALA A 196 4.51 -1.02 -8.75
C ALA A 196 5.85 -0.43 -9.18
N VAL A 197 6.92 -1.20 -9.06
CA VAL A 197 8.29 -0.80 -9.31
C VAL A 197 8.81 -1.44 -10.59
N ASP A 198 9.15 -0.60 -11.58
CA ASP A 198 9.89 -1.02 -12.76
C ASP A 198 11.38 -1.10 -12.41
N PRO A 199 12.05 -2.26 -12.54
CA PRO A 199 13.45 -2.41 -12.19
C PRO A 199 14.40 -1.47 -12.96
N VAL A 200 14.06 -1.13 -14.21
CA VAL A 200 14.88 -0.24 -15.04
C VAL A 200 14.80 1.20 -14.51
N ALA A 201 13.58 1.68 -14.27
CA ALA A 201 13.37 3.01 -13.69
C ALA A 201 13.99 3.10 -12.29
N TRP A 202 13.81 2.09 -11.46
CA TRP A 202 14.39 2.01 -10.12
C TRP A 202 15.93 2.00 -10.16
N GLY A 203 16.52 1.18 -11.03
CA GLY A 203 17.97 1.14 -11.22
C GLY A 203 18.54 2.50 -11.64
N GLY A 204 17.85 3.20 -12.57
CA GLY A 204 18.22 4.55 -12.98
C GLY A 204 18.20 5.56 -11.84
N VAL A 205 17.14 5.54 -11.01
CA VAL A 205 17.02 6.43 -9.84
C VAL A 205 18.09 6.11 -8.79
N CYS A 206 18.36 4.83 -8.53
CA CYS A 206 19.44 4.42 -7.63
C CYS A 206 20.81 4.89 -8.13
N ALA A 207 21.08 4.69 -9.41
CA ALA A 207 22.35 5.13 -10.01
C ALA A 207 22.53 6.66 -9.94
N ALA A 208 21.49 7.44 -10.20
CA ALA A 208 21.49 8.89 -10.03
C ALA A 208 21.75 9.32 -8.57
N ALA A 209 21.36 8.50 -7.60
CA ALA A 209 21.65 8.70 -6.18
C ALA A 209 23.02 8.12 -5.74
N GLY A 210 23.83 7.61 -6.67
CA GLY A 210 25.12 6.97 -6.35
C GLY A 210 25.00 5.63 -5.65
N LEU A 211 23.86 4.94 -5.80
CA LEU A 211 23.57 3.67 -5.14
C LEU A 211 23.52 2.52 -6.16
N THR A 212 24.00 1.36 -5.72
CA THR A 212 23.85 0.10 -6.44
C THR A 212 23.17 -0.90 -5.52
N PRO A 213 21.85 -1.18 -5.73
CA PRO A 213 21.14 -2.16 -4.92
C PRO A 213 21.77 -3.55 -5.08
N SER A 214 21.77 -4.35 -4.01
CA SER A 214 22.23 -5.73 -4.07
C SER A 214 21.39 -6.52 -5.08
N PRO A 215 22.00 -7.34 -5.95
CA PRO A 215 21.28 -8.12 -6.97
C PRO A 215 20.19 -9.03 -6.39
N THR A 216 20.36 -9.50 -5.16
CA THR A 216 19.43 -10.38 -4.44
C THR A 216 18.45 -9.63 -3.53
N LEU A 217 18.38 -8.30 -3.61
CA LEU A 217 17.50 -7.52 -2.72
C LEU A 217 16.01 -7.81 -2.99
N VAL A 218 15.62 -7.82 -4.26
CA VAL A 218 14.22 -8.09 -4.64
C VAL A 218 13.83 -9.53 -4.30
N ASP A 219 14.71 -10.52 -4.57
CA ASP A 219 14.44 -11.91 -4.23
C ASP A 219 14.21 -12.08 -2.73
N ALA A 220 15.02 -11.43 -1.89
CA ALA A 220 14.82 -11.49 -0.44
C ALA A 220 13.52 -10.82 0.04
N LEU A 221 13.03 -9.79 -0.65
CA LEU A 221 11.72 -9.22 -0.36
C LEU A 221 10.60 -10.17 -0.76
N LEU A 222 10.74 -10.86 -1.91
CA LEU A 222 9.80 -11.88 -2.35
C LEU A 222 9.74 -13.05 -1.37
N ASP A 223 10.91 -13.57 -0.95
CA ASP A 223 11.03 -14.66 0.03
C ASP A 223 10.45 -14.28 1.41
N ALA A 224 10.59 -13.00 1.80
CA ALA A 224 10.04 -12.48 3.03
C ALA A 224 8.55 -12.06 2.91
N ALA A 225 7.92 -12.30 1.76
CA ALA A 225 6.55 -11.85 1.46
C ALA A 225 6.31 -10.34 1.66
N LEU A 226 7.35 -9.52 1.49
CA LEU A 226 7.29 -8.05 1.53
C LEU A 226 7.06 -7.46 0.14
N ALA A 227 7.36 -8.22 -0.91
CA ALA A 227 7.08 -7.89 -2.29
C ALA A 227 6.35 -9.03 -3.00
N ALA A 228 5.69 -8.72 -4.09
CA ALA A 228 5.08 -9.68 -5.01
C ALA A 228 5.41 -9.33 -6.46
N PRO A 229 5.54 -10.32 -7.36
CA PRO A 229 5.67 -10.02 -8.79
C PRO A 229 4.41 -9.34 -9.32
N GLU A 230 4.57 -8.47 -10.31
CA GLU A 230 3.48 -7.76 -11.00
C GLU A 230 3.37 -8.26 -12.45
N PRO A 231 2.66 -9.38 -12.68
CA PRO A 231 2.66 -10.06 -13.98
C PRO A 231 1.98 -9.29 -15.11
N GLU A 232 1.06 -8.38 -14.80
CA GLU A 232 0.30 -7.61 -15.79
C GLU A 232 1.08 -6.43 -16.39
N ARG A 233 2.14 -6.03 -15.72
CA ARG A 233 3.06 -5.01 -16.20
C ARG A 233 4.35 -5.68 -16.62
N ARG A 234 5.03 -5.41 -17.61
CA ARG A 234 6.31 -5.91 -18.14
C ARG A 234 7.02 -7.03 -17.32
N PRO A 235 7.60 -8.05 -17.95
CA PRO A 235 8.29 -9.10 -17.23
C PRO A 235 9.37 -8.50 -16.34
N ARG A 236 9.27 -8.72 -15.02
CA ARG A 236 10.14 -8.30 -13.91
C ARG A 236 9.68 -7.13 -13.07
N CYS A 237 8.55 -6.45 -13.33
CA CYS A 237 8.01 -5.50 -12.36
C CYS A 237 7.60 -6.23 -11.08
N TRP A 238 7.76 -5.56 -9.95
CA TRP A 238 7.35 -6.07 -8.65
C TRP A 238 6.60 -4.95 -7.90
N ARG A 239 5.84 -5.32 -6.89
CA ARG A 239 5.13 -4.37 -6.05
C ARG A 239 5.30 -4.70 -4.58
N PHE A 240 5.20 -3.71 -3.72
CA PHE A 240 5.06 -3.94 -2.29
C PHE A 240 3.73 -4.66 -2.02
N VAL A 241 3.75 -5.70 -1.16
CA VAL A 241 2.55 -6.50 -0.85
C VAL A 241 1.49 -5.63 -0.19
N HIS A 242 1.89 -4.67 0.65
CA HIS A 242 1.01 -3.75 1.33
C HIS A 242 1.46 -2.30 1.17
N GLY A 243 0.48 -1.39 0.96
CA GLY A 243 0.74 0.05 0.88
C GLY A 243 1.43 0.59 2.14
N MET A 244 1.07 0.07 3.31
CA MET A 244 1.66 0.47 4.59
C MET A 244 3.18 0.22 4.68
N LEU A 245 3.71 -0.83 4.04
CA LEU A 245 5.16 -1.05 3.96
C LEU A 245 5.84 0.06 3.14
N ARG A 246 5.22 0.44 2.04
CA ARG A 246 5.66 1.58 1.23
C ARG A 246 5.63 2.88 2.05
N ASP A 247 4.57 3.10 2.80
CA ASP A 247 4.41 4.30 3.64
C ASP A 247 5.44 4.33 4.76
N ALA A 248 5.75 3.18 5.39
CA ALA A 248 6.84 3.05 6.37
C ALA A 248 8.21 3.43 5.79
N LEU A 249 8.51 2.98 4.57
CA LEU A 249 9.74 3.34 3.86
C LEU A 249 9.80 4.85 3.55
N LEU A 250 8.70 5.43 3.11
CA LEU A 250 8.61 6.87 2.84
C LEU A 250 8.75 7.70 4.11
N ASP A 251 8.13 7.27 5.21
CA ASP A 251 8.27 7.94 6.50
C ASP A 251 9.72 7.86 7.03
N ARG A 252 10.33 6.68 6.94
CA ARG A 252 11.75 6.49 7.26
C ARG A 252 12.66 7.44 6.46
N ALA A 253 12.41 7.57 5.15
CA ALA A 253 13.17 8.46 4.27
C ALA A 253 12.98 9.94 4.63
N ARG A 254 11.75 10.35 5.01
CA ARG A 254 11.45 11.71 5.49
C ARG A 254 12.14 12.02 6.80
N ARG A 255 12.04 11.15 7.81
CA ARG A 255 12.71 11.32 9.11
C ARG A 255 14.22 11.43 8.96
N ALA A 256 14.80 10.76 7.98
CA ALA A 256 16.23 10.83 7.68
C ALA A 256 16.61 12.00 6.74
N GLY A 257 15.66 12.87 6.35
CA GLY A 257 15.91 14.02 5.48
C GLY A 257 16.30 13.65 4.04
N ARG A 258 16.05 12.41 3.61
CA ARG A 258 16.42 11.93 2.27
C ARG A 258 15.37 12.20 1.19
N LEU A 259 14.12 12.44 1.57
CA LEU A 259 13.07 12.88 0.65
C LEU A 259 12.70 14.33 0.97
N PRO A 260 12.74 15.24 0.00
CA PRO A 260 12.12 16.54 0.15
C PRO A 260 10.61 16.37 0.36
N GLY A 261 9.98 17.31 1.06
CA GLY A 261 8.57 17.27 1.45
C GLY A 261 7.62 16.91 0.30
N PRO A 262 6.35 16.61 0.59
CA PRO A 262 5.46 15.77 -0.22
C PRO A 262 5.20 16.18 -1.68
N HIS A 263 5.74 17.27 -2.16
CA HIS A 263 5.39 17.82 -3.49
C HIS A 263 6.55 17.97 -4.50
N THR A 264 7.81 17.78 -4.12
CA THR A 264 8.96 18.09 -5.00
C THR A 264 9.81 16.89 -5.40
N GLY A 265 9.78 15.79 -4.67
CA GLY A 265 10.75 14.70 -4.88
C GLY A 265 10.50 13.83 -6.11
N CYS A 266 9.25 13.45 -6.37
CA CYS A 266 8.96 12.53 -7.50
C CYS A 266 9.01 13.24 -8.86
N ALA A 267 8.65 14.51 -8.94
CA ALA A 267 8.67 15.26 -10.20
C ALA A 267 10.10 15.58 -10.67
N ALA A 268 11.03 15.84 -9.76
CA ALA A 268 12.42 16.13 -10.08
C ALA A 268 13.19 14.86 -10.52
N LEU A 269 12.87 13.69 -9.95
CA LEU A 269 13.50 12.41 -10.30
C LEU A 269 12.97 11.79 -11.60
N LEU A 270 11.77 12.17 -12.04
CA LEU A 270 11.19 11.72 -13.31
C LEU A 270 11.45 12.70 -14.48
N ALA A 271 11.98 13.88 -14.21
CA ALA A 271 12.29 14.92 -15.21
C ALA A 271 13.78 14.96 -15.61
N SER A 272 14.64 14.21 -14.94
CA SER A 272 16.05 13.98 -15.30
C SER A 272 16.21 12.68 -16.08
#